data_440776db493abdc89dd99c54d12b1683
#
_entry.id   440776db493abdc89dd99c54d12b1683
#
_cell.length_a   1.000
_cell.length_b   1.000
_cell.length_c   1.000
_cell.angle_alpha   90.00
_cell.angle_beta   90.00
_cell.angle_gamma   90.00
#
_symmetry.space_group_name_H-M   'P 1'
#
loop_
_entity.id
_entity.type
_entity.pdbx_description
1 polymer ?
#
loop_
_entity_poly.entity_id
_entity_poly.type
_entity_poly.pdbx_seq_one_letter_code
_entity_poly.pdbx_strand_id
1 'polypeptide(L)'
;MKKLIYIIIASALALAACEKTLDFPFEYKQPKLVLNCVLSNTSEIDFTVSRSMHILDTKEIVMIPDADVIIFEDGNPLQVVPVSDGEGNYHAAYIPKAGHTYKFQVSKDKFETIEAEVKMGEATTINSLSGKNKYESDQDVYYYGADFDINLNFNDNPNEENYYMINVSAILPDELVEYFRDNYYSYEMLDSSYRLNLECNDMNVSTSSNNTLLYLSDEIISSGNYTMKFSAHDYRDIYGVFYEIEYYNDNGNEGENITEDPEIEDLPFYREFEYRLIVHVKSINKDYYQYQKSYDL
;
A
#
# COMPACT_ATOMS: atom_id res chain seq x y z
N MET A 1 21.70 -12.18 -60.63
CA MET A 1 20.31 -12.23 -60.12
C MET A 1 19.94 -13.62 -59.54
N LYS A 2 20.17 -14.74 -60.24
CA LYS A 2 19.79 -16.09 -59.72
C LYS A 2 20.49 -16.44 -58.39
N LYS A 3 21.78 -16.11 -58.18
CA LYS A 3 22.49 -16.39 -56.92
C LYS A 3 21.95 -15.61 -55.73
N LEU A 4 21.44 -14.38 -55.92
CA LEU A 4 20.86 -13.55 -54.88
C LEU A 4 19.54 -14.13 -54.38
N ILE A 5 18.73 -14.68 -55.28
CA ILE A 5 17.46 -15.33 -54.96
C ILE A 5 17.66 -16.57 -54.07
N TYR A 6 18.71 -17.37 -54.34
CA TYR A 6 19.01 -18.54 -53.50
C TYR A 6 19.49 -18.15 -52.10
N ILE A 7 20.17 -17.04 -51.93
CA ILE A 7 20.59 -16.53 -50.61
C ILE A 7 19.40 -16.04 -49.84
N ILE A 8 18.44 -15.34 -50.44
CA ILE A 8 17.23 -14.86 -49.80
C ILE A 8 16.35 -16.05 -49.37
N ILE A 9 16.19 -17.06 -50.21
CA ILE A 9 15.42 -18.26 -49.85
C ILE A 9 16.08 -19.05 -48.72
N ALA A 10 17.40 -19.19 -48.73
CA ALA A 10 18.14 -19.87 -47.67
C ALA A 10 18.05 -19.13 -46.34
N SER A 11 18.11 -17.78 -46.33
CA SER A 11 17.93 -16.98 -45.11
C SER A 11 16.48 -17.00 -44.57
N ALA A 12 15.47 -17.03 -45.45
CA ALA A 12 14.07 -17.16 -45.06
C ALA A 12 13.77 -18.54 -44.44
N LEU A 13 14.39 -19.61 -44.94
CA LEU A 13 14.28 -20.96 -44.38
C LEU A 13 14.98 -21.09 -43.02
N ALA A 14 16.09 -20.37 -42.80
CA ALA A 14 16.82 -20.35 -41.54
C ALA A 14 16.05 -19.61 -40.44
N LEU A 15 15.23 -18.61 -40.76
CA LEU A 15 14.41 -17.87 -39.85
C LEU A 15 13.14 -18.64 -39.42
N ALA A 16 12.67 -19.60 -40.17
CA ALA A 16 11.50 -20.42 -39.86
C ALA A 16 11.81 -21.61 -38.92
N ALA A 17 13.06 -21.83 -38.54
CA ALA A 17 13.49 -23.05 -37.83
C ALA A 17 13.59 -22.91 -36.30
N CYS A 18 13.12 -21.82 -35.69
CA CYS A 18 13.30 -21.55 -34.27
C CYS A 18 12.00 -21.36 -33.48
N GLU A 19 10.97 -22.14 -33.76
CA GLU A 19 9.88 -22.34 -32.76
C GLU A 19 10.13 -23.63 -31.97
N LYS A 20 10.80 -23.50 -30.84
CA LYS A 20 10.85 -24.58 -29.86
C LYS A 20 9.63 -24.42 -28.96
N THR A 21 8.56 -25.11 -29.28
CA THR A 21 7.44 -25.31 -28.37
C THR A 21 7.95 -26.05 -27.14
N LEU A 22 8.02 -25.36 -26.01
CA LEU A 22 8.29 -25.96 -24.71
C LEU A 22 6.95 -26.58 -24.25
N ASP A 23 6.77 -27.86 -24.48
CA ASP A 23 5.69 -28.62 -23.85
C ASP A 23 6.03 -28.78 -22.36
N PHE A 24 5.43 -27.91 -21.54
CA PHE A 24 5.41 -28.12 -20.11
C PHE A 24 4.24 -29.08 -19.80
N PRO A 25 4.49 -30.27 -19.28
CA PRO A 25 3.42 -31.17 -18.83
C PRO A 25 2.83 -30.58 -17.52
N PHE A 26 1.83 -29.71 -17.66
CA PHE A 26 1.09 -29.22 -16.50
C PHE A 26 0.10 -30.32 -16.09
N GLU A 27 0.46 -31.02 -15.02
CA GLU A 27 -0.48 -31.95 -14.39
C GLU A 27 -1.64 -31.17 -13.74
N TYR A 28 -2.86 -31.53 -14.07
CA TYR A 28 -4.03 -30.98 -13.40
C TYR A 28 -4.02 -31.42 -11.94
N LYS A 29 -3.87 -30.47 -11.03
CA LYS A 29 -3.99 -30.70 -9.59
C LYS A 29 -5.38 -30.30 -9.12
N GLN A 30 -5.90 -31.06 -8.15
CA GLN A 30 -7.14 -30.71 -7.48
C GLN A 30 -7.04 -29.32 -6.88
N PRO A 31 -8.03 -28.44 -7.07
CA PRO A 31 -8.06 -27.12 -6.45
C PRO A 31 -7.99 -27.25 -4.92
N LYS A 32 -7.25 -26.36 -4.28
CA LYS A 32 -7.13 -26.24 -2.83
C LYS A 32 -7.84 -24.97 -2.35
N LEU A 33 -8.28 -24.98 -1.10
CA LEU A 33 -8.67 -23.73 -0.43
C LEU A 33 -7.51 -22.78 -0.35
N VAL A 34 -7.80 -21.50 -0.44
CA VAL A 34 -6.83 -20.40 -0.28
C VAL A 34 -7.44 -19.41 0.71
N LEU A 35 -6.74 -19.17 1.79
CA LEU A 35 -7.04 -18.12 2.77
C LEU A 35 -6.11 -16.93 2.53
N ASN A 36 -6.68 -15.74 2.39
CA ASN A 36 -5.92 -14.50 2.32
C ASN A 36 -6.38 -13.59 3.46
N CYS A 37 -5.49 -13.34 4.41
CA CYS A 37 -5.74 -12.55 5.60
C CYS A 37 -4.49 -11.77 6.01
N VAL A 38 -4.68 -10.49 6.37
CA VAL A 38 -3.65 -9.69 7.03
C VAL A 38 -4.20 -9.24 8.36
N LEU A 39 -3.58 -9.67 9.44
CA LEU A 39 -3.97 -9.28 10.79
C LEU A 39 -3.38 -7.94 11.19
N SER A 40 -4.18 -7.13 11.89
CA SER A 40 -3.77 -5.86 12.48
C SER A 40 -4.30 -5.77 13.92
N ASN A 41 -3.53 -5.16 14.80
CA ASN A 41 -3.97 -4.85 16.17
C ASN A 41 -4.79 -3.55 16.27
N THR A 42 -5.15 -2.95 15.13
CA THR A 42 -5.92 -1.69 15.06
C THR A 42 -7.24 -1.82 14.32
N SER A 43 -7.52 -2.98 13.73
CA SER A 43 -8.75 -3.26 13.00
C SER A 43 -9.28 -4.66 13.31
N GLU A 44 -10.58 -4.86 13.13
CA GLU A 44 -11.19 -6.18 13.17
C GLU A 44 -10.65 -7.08 12.06
N ILE A 45 -10.87 -8.39 12.20
CA ILE A 45 -10.30 -9.38 11.28
C ILE A 45 -11.17 -9.47 10.03
N ASP A 46 -10.59 -9.09 8.89
CA ASP A 46 -11.15 -9.29 7.57
C ASP A 46 -10.28 -10.25 6.75
N PHE A 47 -10.89 -11.18 6.05
CA PHE A 47 -10.18 -12.15 5.24
C PHE A 47 -11.04 -12.66 4.08
N THR A 48 -10.40 -13.28 3.10
CA THR A 48 -11.08 -13.90 1.98
C THR A 48 -10.79 -15.39 1.88
N VAL A 49 -11.77 -16.17 1.45
CA VAL A 49 -11.60 -17.58 1.13
C VAL A 49 -11.92 -17.81 -0.34
N SER A 50 -10.97 -18.38 -1.05
CA SER A 50 -11.11 -18.74 -2.46
C SER A 50 -10.56 -20.14 -2.72
N ARG A 51 -10.61 -20.59 -3.97
CA ARG A 51 -9.91 -21.80 -4.39
C ARG A 51 -8.74 -21.47 -5.32
N SER A 52 -7.70 -22.28 -5.26
CA SER A 52 -6.61 -22.21 -6.21
C SER A 52 -7.07 -22.50 -7.63
N MET A 53 -6.44 -21.86 -8.59
CA MET A 53 -6.70 -22.03 -10.02
C MET A 53 -5.51 -22.72 -10.70
N HIS A 54 -5.78 -23.37 -11.80
CA HIS A 54 -4.71 -23.85 -12.66
C HIS A 54 -4.03 -22.67 -13.36
N ILE A 55 -2.72 -22.74 -13.56
CA ILE A 55 -1.93 -21.63 -14.16
C ILE A 55 -2.40 -21.23 -15.57
N LEU A 56 -3.07 -22.14 -16.26
CA LEU A 56 -3.63 -21.89 -17.60
C LEU A 56 -5.11 -21.47 -17.57
N ASP A 57 -5.72 -21.38 -16.39
CA ASP A 57 -7.09 -20.88 -16.28
C ASP A 57 -7.11 -19.37 -16.53
N THR A 58 -7.93 -18.93 -17.45
CA THR A 58 -8.17 -17.52 -17.79
C THR A 58 -9.42 -16.96 -17.10
N LYS A 59 -10.04 -17.74 -16.21
CA LYS A 59 -11.26 -17.37 -15.50
C LYS A 59 -10.93 -16.51 -14.29
N GLU A 60 -11.93 -15.82 -13.78
CA GLU A 60 -11.84 -15.10 -12.52
C GLU A 60 -11.62 -16.03 -11.33
N ILE A 61 -11.02 -15.49 -10.26
CA ILE A 61 -10.84 -16.21 -9.00
C ILE A 61 -12.20 -16.65 -8.47
N VAL A 62 -12.33 -17.94 -8.14
CA VAL A 62 -13.55 -18.48 -7.58
C VAL A 62 -13.51 -18.36 -6.06
N MET A 63 -14.36 -17.49 -5.54
CA MET A 63 -14.53 -17.26 -4.11
C MET A 63 -15.39 -18.37 -3.48
N ILE A 64 -15.18 -18.64 -2.19
CA ILE A 64 -15.88 -19.66 -1.40
C ILE A 64 -16.62 -18.97 -0.24
N PRO A 65 -17.90 -18.61 -0.44
CA PRO A 65 -18.65 -17.83 0.56
C PRO A 65 -19.19 -18.66 1.73
N ASP A 66 -19.14 -19.97 1.66
CA ASP A 66 -19.73 -20.91 2.60
C ASP A 66 -18.71 -21.89 3.19
N ALA A 67 -17.48 -21.42 3.41
CA ALA A 67 -16.46 -22.15 4.16
C ALA A 67 -16.73 -22.08 5.67
N ASP A 68 -16.45 -23.18 6.36
CA ASP A 68 -16.40 -23.19 7.83
C ASP A 68 -15.03 -22.68 8.28
N VAL A 69 -15.01 -21.64 9.09
CA VAL A 69 -13.78 -21.01 9.58
C VAL A 69 -13.78 -20.97 11.10
N ILE A 70 -12.69 -21.47 11.71
CA ILE A 70 -12.44 -21.37 13.13
C ILE A 70 -11.13 -20.60 13.33
N ILE A 71 -11.17 -19.58 14.19
CA ILE A 71 -10.02 -18.77 14.56
C ILE A 71 -9.62 -19.13 15.97
N PHE A 72 -8.33 -19.32 16.20
CA PHE A 72 -7.76 -19.60 17.53
C PHE A 72 -6.83 -18.45 17.93
N GLU A 73 -6.83 -18.09 19.21
CA GLU A 73 -5.84 -17.23 19.85
C GLU A 73 -5.10 -18.04 20.90
N ASP A 74 -3.77 -18.16 20.79
CA ASP A 74 -2.90 -18.93 21.68
C ASP A 74 -3.39 -20.38 21.88
N GLY A 75 -3.86 -21.00 20.81
CA GLY A 75 -4.36 -22.37 20.79
C GLY A 75 -5.81 -22.52 21.29
N ASN A 76 -6.47 -21.48 21.76
CA ASN A 76 -7.85 -21.50 22.21
C ASN A 76 -8.79 -20.94 21.13
N PRO A 77 -9.90 -21.61 20.80
CA PRO A 77 -10.84 -21.09 19.81
C PRO A 77 -11.46 -19.78 20.31
N LEU A 78 -11.47 -18.78 19.43
CA LEU A 78 -12.18 -17.54 19.69
C LEU A 78 -13.70 -17.78 19.72
N GLN A 79 -14.38 -17.07 20.59
CA GLN A 79 -15.85 -17.11 20.74
C GLN A 79 -16.57 -16.30 19.62
N VAL A 80 -15.81 -15.83 18.63
CA VAL A 80 -16.32 -15.02 17.51
C VAL A 80 -16.44 -15.92 16.28
N VAL A 81 -17.63 -15.96 15.70
CA VAL A 81 -17.90 -16.70 14.48
C VAL A 81 -17.75 -15.74 13.30
N PRO A 82 -16.84 -15.99 12.36
CA PRO A 82 -16.75 -15.17 11.16
C PRO A 82 -18.04 -15.19 10.35
N VAL A 83 -18.46 -14.02 9.87
CA VAL A 83 -19.64 -13.87 9.02
C VAL A 83 -19.21 -13.60 7.58
N SER A 84 -19.75 -14.37 6.64
CA SER A 84 -19.53 -14.16 5.21
C SER A 84 -20.51 -13.12 4.65
N ASP A 85 -20.04 -12.29 3.72
CA ASP A 85 -20.88 -11.38 2.93
C ASP A 85 -21.68 -12.10 1.81
N GLY A 86 -21.45 -13.39 1.61
CA GLY A 86 -22.00 -14.20 0.52
C GLY A 86 -21.17 -14.16 -0.76
N GLU A 87 -20.09 -13.39 -0.81
CA GLU A 87 -19.19 -13.28 -1.97
C GLU A 87 -17.79 -13.86 -1.69
N GLY A 88 -17.58 -14.42 -0.47
CA GLY A 88 -16.32 -15.03 -0.05
C GLY A 88 -15.39 -14.11 0.73
N ASN A 89 -15.84 -12.92 1.08
CA ASN A 89 -15.23 -12.12 2.09
C ASN A 89 -15.86 -12.45 3.46
N TYR A 90 -15.03 -12.52 4.46
CA TYR A 90 -15.41 -12.87 5.83
C TYR A 90 -14.96 -11.79 6.78
N HIS A 91 -15.80 -11.51 7.77
CA HIS A 91 -15.55 -10.57 8.83
C HIS A 91 -15.71 -11.23 10.19
N ALA A 92 -14.77 -11.01 11.11
CA ALA A 92 -14.87 -11.41 12.49
C ALA A 92 -14.69 -10.18 13.39
N ALA A 93 -15.72 -9.87 14.20
CA ALA A 93 -15.74 -8.73 15.11
C ALA A 93 -14.78 -8.95 16.30
N TYR A 94 -13.50 -8.98 16.00
CA TYR A 94 -12.41 -9.19 16.95
C TYR A 94 -11.16 -8.44 16.48
N ILE A 95 -10.56 -7.64 17.36
CA ILE A 95 -9.30 -6.94 17.10
C ILE A 95 -8.16 -7.78 17.68
N PRO A 96 -7.23 -8.27 16.84
CA PRO A 96 -6.08 -9.05 17.29
C PRO A 96 -5.18 -8.26 18.24
N LYS A 97 -4.51 -8.97 19.16
CA LYS A 97 -3.59 -8.39 20.13
C LYS A 97 -2.15 -8.61 19.71
N ALA A 98 -1.30 -7.61 19.90
CA ALA A 98 0.14 -7.73 19.71
C ALA A 98 0.72 -8.84 20.60
N GLY A 99 1.73 -9.57 20.12
CA GLY A 99 2.42 -10.65 20.82
C GLY A 99 1.68 -11.99 20.85
N HIS A 100 0.40 -12.05 20.49
CA HIS A 100 -0.40 -13.27 20.48
C HIS A 100 -0.25 -14.06 19.18
N THR A 101 -0.49 -15.37 19.24
CA THR A 101 -0.48 -16.27 18.08
C THR A 101 -1.89 -16.56 17.64
N TYR A 102 -2.17 -16.36 16.34
CA TYR A 102 -3.47 -16.64 15.72
C TYR A 102 -3.34 -17.80 14.75
N LYS A 103 -4.26 -18.76 14.84
CA LYS A 103 -4.38 -19.85 13.88
C LYS A 103 -5.77 -19.83 13.26
N PHE A 104 -5.82 -19.94 11.95
CA PHE A 104 -7.03 -20.12 11.17
C PHE A 104 -7.13 -21.56 10.71
N GLN A 105 -8.28 -22.17 10.88
CA GLN A 105 -8.63 -23.46 10.29
C GLN A 105 -9.81 -23.23 9.36
N VAL A 106 -9.64 -23.55 8.08
CA VAL A 106 -10.67 -23.38 7.03
C VAL A 106 -11.02 -24.72 6.44
N SER A 107 -12.29 -25.07 6.46
CA SER A 107 -12.81 -26.32 5.90
C SER A 107 -13.99 -26.07 4.99
N LYS A 108 -14.16 -26.96 4.01
CA LYS A 108 -15.27 -26.98 3.06
C LYS A 108 -15.40 -28.36 2.45
N ASP A 109 -16.64 -28.81 2.26
CA ASP A 109 -16.91 -30.07 1.57
C ASP A 109 -16.17 -30.16 0.24
N LYS A 110 -15.56 -31.32 -0.02
CA LYS A 110 -14.75 -31.68 -1.20
C LYS A 110 -13.38 -31.01 -1.29
N PHE A 111 -12.96 -30.25 -0.28
CA PHE A 111 -11.64 -29.68 -0.18
C PHE A 111 -10.91 -30.28 1.04
N GLU A 112 -9.59 -30.33 0.96
CA GLU A 112 -8.76 -30.55 2.13
C GLU A 112 -8.86 -29.34 3.06
N THR A 113 -8.98 -29.59 4.36
CA THR A 113 -8.90 -28.54 5.39
C THR A 113 -7.52 -27.91 5.35
N ILE A 114 -7.47 -26.57 5.39
CA ILE A 114 -6.23 -25.83 5.47
C ILE A 114 -6.09 -25.15 6.84
N GLU A 115 -4.85 -25.00 7.28
CA GLU A 115 -4.51 -24.25 8.49
C GLU A 115 -3.42 -23.23 8.15
N ALA A 116 -3.51 -22.07 8.80
CA ALA A 116 -2.49 -21.02 8.74
C ALA A 116 -2.30 -20.49 10.17
N GLU A 117 -1.06 -20.31 10.57
CA GLU A 117 -0.71 -19.79 11.89
C GLU A 117 0.25 -18.61 11.73
N VAL A 118 0.03 -17.57 12.54
CA VAL A 118 0.87 -16.38 12.57
C VAL A 118 0.99 -15.84 13.98
N LYS A 119 2.20 -15.50 14.40
CA LYS A 119 2.44 -14.71 15.62
C LYS A 119 2.42 -13.23 15.24
N MET A 120 1.59 -12.45 15.93
CA MET A 120 1.61 -11.00 15.82
C MET A 120 2.88 -10.46 16.47
N GLY A 121 3.54 -9.50 15.81
CA GLY A 121 4.65 -8.79 16.42
C GLY A 121 4.25 -8.03 17.68
N GLU A 122 5.20 -7.80 18.57
CA GLU A 122 5.02 -6.91 19.72
C GLU A 122 4.83 -5.45 19.24
N ALA A 123 4.11 -4.66 20.03
CA ALA A 123 3.94 -3.25 19.74
C ALA A 123 5.28 -2.50 19.87
N THR A 124 5.64 -1.77 18.84
CA THR A 124 6.84 -0.92 18.86
C THR A 124 6.55 0.42 19.52
N THR A 125 7.50 0.91 20.33
CA THR A 125 7.41 2.22 20.98
C THR A 125 8.25 3.24 20.22
N ILE A 126 7.61 4.34 19.82
CA ILE A 126 8.31 5.51 19.27
C ILE A 126 8.88 6.30 20.42
N ASN A 127 10.21 6.45 20.46
CA ASN A 127 10.91 7.23 21.49
C ASN A 127 10.95 8.71 21.16
N SER A 128 11.19 9.04 19.90
CA SER A 128 11.14 10.42 19.42
C SER A 128 10.78 10.47 17.95
N LEU A 129 10.05 11.51 17.59
CA LEU A 129 9.70 11.86 16.24
C LEU A 129 9.88 13.37 16.08
N SER A 130 10.60 13.77 15.04
CA SER A 130 10.72 15.19 14.67
C SER A 130 10.66 15.31 13.15
N GLY A 131 10.07 16.38 12.68
CA GLY A 131 9.97 16.70 11.27
C GLY A 131 10.39 18.15 11.02
N LYS A 132 10.94 18.40 9.85
CA LYS A 132 11.22 19.75 9.34
C LYS A 132 10.68 19.86 7.92
N ASN A 133 9.86 20.90 7.66
CA ASN A 133 9.48 21.26 6.31
C ASN A 133 10.73 21.77 5.56
N LYS A 134 11.00 21.23 4.38
CA LYS A 134 12.13 21.63 3.53
C LYS A 134 11.88 22.93 2.79
N TYR A 135 10.66 23.44 2.78
CA TYR A 135 10.30 24.64 2.07
C TYR A 135 10.90 25.87 2.78
N GLU A 136 12.11 26.25 2.41
CA GLU A 136 12.57 27.63 2.48
C GLU A 136 12.22 28.26 1.14
N SER A 137 11.40 29.30 1.19
CA SER A 137 10.91 30.03 0.03
C SER A 137 12.05 30.66 -0.79
N ASP A 138 12.64 29.89 -1.69
CA ASP A 138 13.36 30.47 -2.83
C ASP A 138 12.33 30.79 -3.91
N GLN A 139 12.13 32.07 -4.15
CA GLN A 139 11.06 32.66 -4.95
C GLN A 139 11.04 32.28 -6.45
N ASP A 140 11.90 31.37 -6.91
CA ASP A 140 12.09 31.10 -8.34
C ASP A 140 11.75 29.69 -8.80
N VAL A 141 11.21 28.83 -7.93
CA VAL A 141 10.83 27.46 -8.33
C VAL A 141 9.35 27.25 -8.07
N TYR A 142 8.57 27.18 -9.14
CA TYR A 142 7.19 26.69 -9.12
C TYR A 142 7.18 25.20 -8.78
N TYR A 143 7.42 24.87 -7.50
CA TYR A 143 7.32 23.51 -7.00
C TYR A 143 6.03 23.40 -6.19
N TYR A 144 5.09 22.66 -6.72
CA TYR A 144 3.80 22.41 -6.11
C TYR A 144 3.90 21.14 -5.30
N GLY A 145 4.12 21.24 -4.00
CA GLY A 145 4.21 20.09 -3.12
C GLY A 145 4.82 20.46 -1.77
N ALA A 146 4.64 19.59 -0.80
CA ALA A 146 5.26 19.75 0.53
C ALA A 146 6.28 18.64 0.76
N ASP A 147 7.50 19.04 1.11
CA ASP A 147 8.59 18.13 1.42
C ASP A 147 8.92 18.20 2.92
N PHE A 148 9.06 17.05 3.55
CA PHE A 148 9.36 16.95 4.97
C PHE A 148 10.56 16.05 5.21
N ASP A 149 11.55 16.53 5.96
CA ASP A 149 12.59 15.69 6.52
C ASP A 149 12.13 15.15 7.87
N ILE A 150 12.11 13.84 8.02
CA ILE A 150 11.61 13.15 9.21
C ILE A 150 12.77 12.41 9.88
N ASN A 151 12.90 12.61 11.20
CA ASN A 151 13.78 11.84 12.07
C ASN A 151 12.91 11.02 13.00
N LEU A 152 13.00 9.71 12.90
CA LEU A 152 12.25 8.73 13.68
C LEU A 152 13.21 7.90 14.51
N ASN A 153 12.96 7.82 15.84
CA ASN A 153 13.61 6.88 16.72
C ASN A 153 12.57 5.99 17.39
N PHE A 154 12.76 4.67 17.30
CA PHE A 154 11.86 3.70 17.91
C PHE A 154 12.62 2.55 18.54
N ASN A 155 11.96 1.84 19.47
CA ASN A 155 12.52 0.67 20.11
C ASN A 155 12.43 -0.57 19.22
N ASP A 156 13.48 -1.35 19.28
CA ASP A 156 13.56 -2.69 18.75
C ASP A 156 13.83 -3.68 19.89
N ASN A 157 13.30 -4.90 19.80
CA ASN A 157 13.59 -5.94 20.75
C ASN A 157 14.81 -6.76 20.28
N PRO A 158 16.00 -6.56 20.84
CA PRO A 158 17.24 -7.20 20.34
C PRO A 158 17.30 -8.73 20.58
N ASN A 159 16.27 -9.31 21.22
CA ASN A 159 16.21 -10.74 21.49
C ASN A 159 15.32 -11.51 20.52
N GLU A 160 14.68 -10.81 19.59
CA GLU A 160 13.77 -11.39 18.59
C GLU A 160 14.13 -10.84 17.22
N GLU A 161 13.88 -11.61 16.17
CA GLU A 161 14.00 -11.14 14.78
C GLU A 161 12.76 -10.33 14.45
N ASN A 162 12.93 -9.02 14.25
CA ASN A 162 11.85 -8.08 14.02
C ASN A 162 11.87 -7.49 12.59
N TYR A 163 10.70 -7.21 12.08
CA TYR A 163 10.50 -6.57 10.79
C TYR A 163 9.54 -5.40 10.97
N TYR A 164 9.83 -4.31 10.28
CA TYR A 164 9.07 -3.09 10.42
C TYR A 164 8.59 -2.57 9.07
N MET A 165 7.40 -1.99 9.08
CA MET A 165 6.85 -1.26 7.97
C MET A 165 6.49 0.14 8.44
N ILE A 166 6.98 1.16 7.72
CA ILE A 166 6.74 2.56 8.05
C ILE A 166 5.99 3.21 6.88
N ASN A 167 4.98 3.98 7.21
CA ASN A 167 4.32 4.88 6.29
C ASN A 167 4.00 6.22 6.94
N VAL A 168 3.86 7.24 6.13
CA VAL A 168 3.42 8.57 6.55
C VAL A 168 2.13 8.89 5.85
N SER A 169 1.14 9.32 6.61
CA SER A 169 -0.12 9.84 6.09
C SER A 169 -0.24 11.33 6.38
N ALA A 170 -0.68 12.09 5.40
CA ALA A 170 -1.16 13.44 5.62
C ALA A 170 -2.65 13.41 5.96
N ILE A 171 -3.06 14.27 6.87
CA ILE A 171 -4.47 14.47 7.22
C ILE A 171 -4.83 15.90 6.86
N LEU A 172 -5.84 16.02 6.03
CA LEU A 172 -6.46 17.28 5.67
C LEU A 172 -7.54 17.63 6.72
N PRO A 173 -7.72 18.91 7.07
CA PRO A 173 -8.86 19.35 7.84
C PRO A 173 -10.18 18.99 7.14
N ASP A 174 -11.16 18.52 7.92
CA ASP A 174 -12.47 18.11 7.37
C ASP A 174 -13.15 19.26 6.61
N GLU A 175 -13.05 20.47 7.12
CA GLU A 175 -13.58 21.69 6.49
C GLU A 175 -13.00 21.95 5.10
N LEU A 176 -11.70 21.63 4.90
CA LEU A 176 -11.05 21.73 3.60
C LEU A 176 -11.55 20.66 2.64
N VAL A 177 -11.68 19.42 3.12
CA VAL A 177 -12.21 18.30 2.33
C VAL A 177 -13.64 18.56 1.89
N GLU A 178 -14.49 19.06 2.79
CA GLU A 178 -15.88 19.44 2.48
C GLU A 178 -15.93 20.57 1.45
N TYR A 179 -15.12 21.61 1.65
CA TYR A 179 -15.05 22.73 0.70
C TYR A 179 -14.69 22.28 -0.72
N PHE A 180 -13.65 21.45 -0.88
CA PHE A 180 -13.26 20.93 -2.19
C PHE A 180 -14.32 20.02 -2.80
N ARG A 181 -14.95 19.18 -2.01
CA ARG A 181 -16.00 18.29 -2.47
C ARG A 181 -17.22 19.04 -2.98
N ASP A 182 -17.60 20.13 -2.29
CA ASP A 182 -18.80 20.91 -2.63
C ASP A 182 -18.60 21.85 -3.81
N ASN A 183 -17.37 22.32 -4.05
CA ASN A 183 -17.10 23.34 -5.05
C ASN A 183 -16.41 22.80 -6.30
N TYR A 184 -15.80 21.61 -6.26
CA TYR A 184 -15.00 21.10 -7.36
C TYR A 184 -15.30 19.63 -7.67
N TYR A 185 -15.88 19.36 -8.82
CA TYR A 185 -16.29 18.03 -9.29
C TYR A 185 -15.12 17.01 -9.40
N SER A 186 -13.91 17.48 -9.67
CA SER A 186 -12.71 16.64 -9.76
C SER A 186 -12.23 16.10 -8.40
N TYR A 187 -12.76 16.61 -7.30
CA TYR A 187 -12.37 16.26 -5.93
C TYR A 187 -13.46 15.54 -5.13
N GLU A 188 -14.51 15.03 -5.79
CA GLU A 188 -15.55 14.20 -5.13
C GLU A 188 -14.99 13.04 -4.32
N MET A 189 -13.77 12.56 -4.66
CA MET A 189 -13.08 11.45 -4.00
C MET A 189 -11.85 11.89 -3.19
N LEU A 190 -11.79 13.16 -2.76
CA LEU A 190 -10.70 13.60 -1.90
C LEU A 190 -10.83 12.94 -0.52
N ASP A 191 -9.91 12.04 -0.22
CA ASP A 191 -9.82 11.42 1.10
C ASP A 191 -9.24 12.41 2.12
N SER A 192 -9.84 12.47 3.30
CA SER A 192 -9.32 13.26 4.43
C SER A 192 -7.94 12.78 4.92
N SER A 193 -7.53 11.59 4.52
CA SER A 193 -6.23 11.02 4.86
C SER A 193 -5.64 10.26 3.67
N TYR A 194 -4.36 10.47 3.39
CA TYR A 194 -3.64 9.79 2.31
C TYR A 194 -2.18 9.55 2.63
N ARG A 195 -1.58 8.58 1.95
CA ARG A 195 -0.16 8.25 2.12
C ARG A 195 0.72 9.14 1.28
N LEU A 196 1.83 9.59 1.86
CA LEU A 196 2.87 10.33 1.17
C LEU A 196 3.88 9.41 0.51
N ASN A 197 4.55 9.91 -0.50
CA ASN A 197 5.72 9.24 -1.08
C ASN A 197 6.92 9.41 -0.14
N LEU A 198 7.70 8.35 0.02
CA LEU A 198 8.81 8.29 0.94
C LEU A 198 10.12 8.04 0.21
N GLU A 199 11.17 8.71 0.62
CA GLU A 199 12.53 8.49 0.17
C GLU A 199 13.44 8.25 1.38
N CYS A 200 14.19 7.15 1.35
CA CYS A 200 15.15 6.81 2.38
C CYS A 200 16.46 6.35 1.75
N ASN A 201 17.57 6.96 2.17
CA ASN A 201 18.91 6.63 1.67
C ASN A 201 19.65 5.62 2.56
N ASP A 202 18.98 5.06 3.58
CA ASP A 202 19.57 4.00 4.40
C ASP A 202 19.56 2.68 3.60
N MET A 203 20.74 2.06 3.44
CA MET A 203 20.91 0.81 2.68
C MET A 203 20.14 -0.37 3.28
N ASN A 204 19.72 -0.25 4.53
CA ASN A 204 19.00 -1.28 5.29
C ASN A 204 17.48 -1.18 5.10
N VAL A 205 17.04 -0.10 4.51
CA VAL A 205 15.63 0.21 4.27
C VAL A 205 15.30 -0.06 2.81
N SER A 206 14.26 -0.81 2.58
CA SER A 206 13.68 -1.02 1.26
C SER A 206 12.44 -0.16 1.10
N THR A 207 12.24 0.40 -0.09
CA THR A 207 11.05 1.20 -0.41
C THR A 207 10.13 0.37 -1.32
N SER A 208 8.81 0.47 -1.12
CA SER A 208 7.83 -0.15 -2.01
C SER A 208 7.87 0.43 -3.42
N SER A 209 7.38 -0.32 -4.41
CA SER A 209 7.37 0.10 -5.82
C SER A 209 6.63 1.42 -6.07
N ASN A 210 5.63 1.74 -5.24
CA ASN A 210 4.89 3.00 -5.28
C ASN A 210 5.44 4.07 -4.32
N ASN A 211 6.58 3.82 -3.71
CA ASN A 211 7.29 4.70 -2.78
C ASN A 211 6.47 5.18 -1.56
N THR A 212 5.41 4.46 -1.16
CA THR A 212 4.58 4.88 -0.02
C THR A 212 4.85 4.11 1.27
N LEU A 213 5.70 3.09 1.21
CA LEU A 213 6.04 2.24 2.34
C LEU A 213 7.56 2.05 2.41
N LEU A 214 8.10 2.09 3.63
CA LEU A 214 9.48 1.70 3.92
C LEU A 214 9.46 0.41 4.72
N TYR A 215 10.34 -0.53 4.37
CA TYR A 215 10.51 -1.82 5.04
C TYR A 215 11.90 -1.93 5.60
N LEU A 216 11.99 -2.39 6.85
CA LEU A 216 13.23 -2.56 7.60
C LEU A 216 13.25 -3.94 8.25
N SER A 217 14.41 -4.60 8.19
CA SER A 217 14.73 -5.79 8.98
C SER A 217 15.73 -5.43 10.07
N ASP A 218 15.59 -5.96 11.26
CA ASP A 218 16.48 -5.70 12.39
C ASP A 218 17.82 -6.45 12.33
N GLU A 219 18.05 -7.27 11.31
CA GLU A 219 19.34 -7.97 11.15
C GLU A 219 20.56 -7.04 11.36
N ILE A 220 20.34 -5.75 11.37
CA ILE A 220 21.34 -4.69 11.43
C ILE A 220 21.17 -3.82 12.66
N ILE A 221 20.09 -3.96 13.43
CA ILE A 221 19.81 -3.20 14.65
C ILE A 221 20.46 -3.91 15.84
N SER A 222 21.68 -3.49 16.20
CA SER A 222 22.43 -4.13 17.30
C SER A 222 22.18 -3.55 18.69
N SER A 223 21.35 -2.51 18.82
CA SER A 223 21.33 -1.66 20.04
C SER A 223 19.98 -1.53 20.75
N GLY A 224 18.94 -2.22 20.33
CA GLY A 224 17.58 -2.08 20.92
C GLY A 224 16.88 -0.75 20.63
N ASN A 225 17.54 0.15 19.92
CA ASN A 225 16.99 1.41 19.44
C ASN A 225 17.44 1.65 18.01
N TYR A 226 16.53 2.05 17.14
CA TYR A 226 16.85 2.41 15.78
C TYR A 226 16.47 3.86 15.49
N THR A 227 17.39 4.59 14.86
CA THR A 227 17.15 5.95 14.40
C THR A 227 17.29 6.00 12.89
N MET A 228 16.24 6.40 12.21
CA MET A 228 16.22 6.56 10.76
C MET A 228 15.88 8.00 10.37
N LYS A 229 16.40 8.38 9.21
CA LYS A 229 16.09 9.66 8.56
C LYS A 229 15.55 9.35 7.17
N PHE A 230 14.44 9.96 6.85
CA PHE A 230 13.83 9.83 5.54
C PHE A 230 13.06 11.10 5.19
N SER A 231 12.73 11.25 3.91
CA SER A 231 11.90 12.35 3.43
C SER A 231 10.51 11.82 3.09
N ALA A 232 9.51 12.65 3.34
CA ALA A 232 8.14 12.42 2.90
C ALA A 232 7.74 13.55 1.93
N HIS A 233 7.17 13.17 0.78
CA HIS A 233 6.84 14.08 -0.30
C HIS A 233 5.35 14.02 -0.58
N ASP A 234 4.71 15.17 -0.56
CA ASP A 234 3.36 15.34 -1.07
C ASP A 234 3.42 15.94 -2.47
N TYR A 235 3.24 15.08 -3.48
CA TYR A 235 3.20 15.52 -4.87
C TYR A 235 1.80 16.00 -5.31
N ARG A 236 0.82 15.95 -4.41
CA ARG A 236 -0.48 16.47 -4.75
C ARG A 236 -0.40 17.99 -4.70
N ASP A 237 -0.72 18.54 -5.82
CA ASP A 237 -0.82 19.96 -6.01
C ASP A 237 -2.10 20.48 -5.35
N ILE A 238 -2.10 20.53 -4.02
CA ILE A 238 -3.18 21.19 -3.28
C ILE A 238 -3.17 22.68 -3.63
N TYR A 239 -2.00 23.22 -3.96
CA TYR A 239 -1.86 24.59 -4.44
C TYR A 239 -2.20 24.71 -5.94
N GLY A 240 -1.94 23.70 -6.76
CA GLY A 240 -2.34 23.70 -8.17
C GLY A 240 -3.82 23.69 -8.37
N VAL A 241 -4.58 23.21 -7.39
CA VAL A 241 -6.03 23.40 -7.38
C VAL A 241 -6.38 24.87 -7.38
N PHE A 242 -5.68 25.71 -6.64
CA PHE A 242 -5.90 27.15 -6.66
C PHE A 242 -5.46 27.78 -8.00
N TYR A 243 -4.40 27.25 -8.63
CA TYR A 243 -3.94 27.69 -9.95
C TYR A 243 -4.80 27.17 -11.11
N GLU A 244 -5.31 25.94 -11.06
CA GLU A 244 -6.29 25.47 -12.04
C GLU A 244 -7.57 26.28 -11.99
N ILE A 245 -7.97 26.75 -10.84
CA ILE A 245 -9.11 27.64 -10.68
C ILE A 245 -8.86 28.99 -11.37
N GLU A 246 -7.70 29.60 -11.15
CA GLU A 246 -7.31 30.82 -11.87
C GLU A 246 -7.20 30.57 -13.38
N TYR A 247 -6.64 29.44 -13.80
CA TYR A 247 -6.43 29.13 -15.21
C TYR A 247 -7.73 28.77 -15.96
N TYR A 248 -8.68 28.12 -15.32
CA TYR A 248 -9.99 27.82 -15.93
C TYR A 248 -10.88 29.07 -16.06
N ASN A 249 -10.79 29.99 -15.14
CA ASN A 249 -11.53 31.26 -15.27
C ASN A 249 -10.92 32.18 -16.32
N ASP A 250 -9.62 32.14 -16.57
CA ASP A 250 -8.96 32.96 -17.58
C ASP A 250 -9.16 32.46 -19.02
N ASN A 251 -9.47 31.18 -19.24
CA ASN A 251 -9.66 30.61 -20.58
C ASN A 251 -11.12 30.58 -21.07
N GLY A 252 -12.07 31.02 -20.27
CA GLY A 252 -13.52 30.94 -20.60
C GLY A 252 -14.17 32.17 -21.16
N ASN A 253 -13.59 33.36 -21.02
CA ASN A 253 -14.17 34.61 -21.57
C ASN A 253 -13.08 35.57 -22.00
N GLU A 254 -13.07 35.91 -23.29
CA GLU A 254 -12.38 37.10 -23.79
C GLU A 254 -12.99 38.34 -23.15
N GLY A 255 -12.30 39.00 -22.23
CA GLY A 255 -12.49 40.40 -22.03
C GLY A 255 -12.89 40.93 -20.68
N GLU A 256 -12.47 40.38 -19.55
CA GLU A 256 -12.36 41.16 -18.31
C GLU A 256 -11.21 40.65 -17.45
N ASN A 257 -10.24 41.52 -17.19
CA ASN A 257 -9.21 41.29 -16.14
C ASN A 257 -9.94 41.20 -14.80
N ILE A 258 -10.14 39.96 -14.31
CA ILE A 258 -10.51 39.74 -12.92
C ILE A 258 -9.18 39.62 -12.13
N THR A 259 -8.54 40.76 -11.94
CA THR A 259 -7.57 40.96 -10.87
C THR A 259 -8.40 41.22 -9.63
N GLU A 260 -8.36 40.27 -8.69
CA GLU A 260 -9.06 40.28 -7.41
C GLU A 260 -10.43 39.57 -7.47
N ASP A 261 -10.42 38.24 -7.32
CA ASP A 261 -11.58 37.54 -6.83
C ASP A 261 -11.56 37.66 -5.28
N PRO A 262 -12.43 38.52 -4.70
CA PRO A 262 -12.45 38.70 -3.25
C PRO A 262 -12.87 37.43 -2.48
N GLU A 263 -13.43 36.45 -3.17
CA GLU A 263 -13.85 35.19 -2.56
C GLU A 263 -12.65 34.27 -2.21
N ILE A 264 -11.50 34.40 -2.88
CA ILE A 264 -10.31 33.60 -2.59
C ILE A 264 -9.55 34.14 -1.36
N GLU A 265 -9.53 35.48 -1.16
CA GLU A 265 -8.91 36.07 0.04
C GLU A 265 -9.71 35.80 1.33
N ASP A 266 -11.00 35.54 1.21
CA ASP A 266 -11.91 35.23 2.33
C ASP A 266 -11.97 33.74 2.68
N LEU A 267 -11.25 32.85 1.96
CA LEU A 267 -11.15 31.45 2.33
C LEU A 267 -10.38 31.32 3.65
N PRO A 268 -11.02 30.78 4.71
CA PRO A 268 -10.41 30.69 6.05
C PRO A 268 -9.10 29.88 6.05
N PHE A 269 -8.78 29.21 4.95
CA PHE A 269 -7.65 28.28 4.79
C PHE A 269 -6.43 28.90 4.13
N TYR A 270 -6.53 30.05 3.49
CA TYR A 270 -5.45 30.62 2.67
C TYR A 270 -4.22 31.08 3.51
N ARG A 271 -4.36 31.25 4.82
CA ARG A 271 -3.30 31.80 5.67
C ARG A 271 -2.74 30.86 6.74
N GLU A 272 -3.44 29.82 7.13
CA GLU A 272 -3.01 28.93 8.23
C GLU A 272 -3.46 27.47 8.02
N PHE A 273 -3.07 26.88 6.88
CA PHE A 273 -3.31 25.47 6.66
C PHE A 273 -2.40 24.64 7.58
N GLU A 274 -2.96 24.02 8.60
CA GLU A 274 -2.24 23.13 9.50
C GLU A 274 -2.11 21.75 8.86
N TYR A 275 -0.94 21.47 8.30
CA TYR A 275 -0.62 20.18 7.72
C TYR A 275 -0.28 19.17 8.83
N ARG A 276 -1.14 18.16 9.01
CA ARG A 276 -0.92 17.14 10.03
C ARG A 276 -0.35 15.88 9.38
N LEU A 277 0.84 15.47 9.81
CA LEU A 277 1.45 14.21 9.42
C LEU A 277 1.31 13.17 10.52
N ILE A 278 0.96 11.95 10.16
CA ILE A 278 1.00 10.78 11.03
C ILE A 278 2.02 9.80 10.50
N VAL A 279 3.03 9.51 11.29
CA VAL A 279 4.02 8.48 11.02
C VAL A 279 3.55 7.18 11.70
N HIS A 280 3.31 6.16 10.90
CA HIS A 280 2.95 4.83 11.37
C HIS A 280 4.17 3.94 11.36
N VAL A 281 4.49 3.32 12.49
CA VAL A 281 5.50 2.28 12.60
C VAL A 281 4.79 0.99 13.00
N LYS A 282 4.85 -0.01 12.14
CA LYS A 282 4.19 -1.31 12.35
C LYS A 282 5.24 -2.39 12.42
N SER A 283 5.20 -3.19 13.50
CA SER A 283 5.89 -4.47 13.54
C SER A 283 5.12 -5.46 12.66
N ILE A 284 5.81 -6.09 11.73
CA ILE A 284 5.26 -7.07 10.80
C ILE A 284 6.00 -8.41 10.95
N ASN A 285 5.39 -9.50 10.54
CA ASN A 285 6.08 -10.79 10.56
C ASN A 285 6.99 -10.97 9.33
N LYS A 286 7.91 -11.92 9.42
CA LYS A 286 8.87 -12.25 8.37
C LYS A 286 8.21 -12.58 7.03
N ASP A 287 7.14 -13.38 7.07
CA ASP A 287 6.47 -13.86 5.85
C ASP A 287 5.82 -12.68 5.10
N TYR A 288 5.18 -11.77 5.83
CA TYR A 288 4.61 -10.55 5.24
C TYR A 288 5.70 -9.63 4.68
N TYR A 289 6.81 -9.46 5.41
CA TYR A 289 7.96 -8.71 4.92
C TYR A 289 8.53 -9.29 3.61
N GLN A 290 8.73 -10.60 3.57
CA GLN A 290 9.22 -11.28 2.37
C GLN A 290 8.23 -11.22 1.21
N TYR A 291 6.95 -11.38 1.50
CA TYR A 291 5.88 -11.24 0.49
C TYR A 291 5.91 -9.85 -0.14
N GLN A 292 5.96 -8.79 0.65
CA GLN A 292 6.02 -7.43 0.14
C GLN A 292 7.27 -7.18 -0.69
N LYS A 293 8.44 -7.63 -0.24
CA LYS A 293 9.68 -7.55 -1.04
C LYS A 293 9.61 -8.31 -2.36
N SER A 294 8.92 -9.44 -2.39
CA SER A 294 8.76 -10.21 -3.64
C SER A 294 7.79 -9.57 -4.63
N TYR A 295 6.87 -8.76 -4.14
CA TYR A 295 5.92 -8.03 -4.98
C TYR A 295 6.54 -6.81 -5.65
N ASP A 296 7.59 -6.25 -5.05
CA ASP A 296 8.31 -5.06 -5.52
C ASP A 296 9.45 -5.43 -6.52
N LEU A 297 9.67 -6.73 -6.83
CA LEU A 297 10.64 -7.22 -7.82
C LEU A 297 9.99 -7.43 -9.20
#